data_127b9c58a65ef17e9d16fcc4661e40aa
#
_entry.id   127b9c58a65ef17e9d16fcc4661e40aa
#
_cell.length_a   1.000
_cell.length_b   1.000
_cell.length_c   1.000
_cell.angle_alpha   90.00
_cell.angle_beta   90.00
_cell.angle_gamma   90.00
#
_symmetry.space_group_name_H-M   'P 1'
#
loop_
_entity.id
_entity.type
_entity.pdbx_description
1 polymer ?
#
loop_
_entity_poly.entity_id
_entity_poly.type
_entity_poly.pdbx_seq_one_letter_code
_entity_poly.pdbx_strand_id
1 'polypeptide(L)'
;MAKKSAIIGFKGVALAPVLQDTITAYETGEAVGIQYAGSMTRTPKESSQELYYDDDLYAQLREVSGDDVEVRFAEIPLDQLAQLGLGRYDGETGTLEADFNVTGRTYAFRCVTGTVDGLPMFFNWRVFELTGLRFDNFATRSGSLSVCEVIMSGVFKRPKLAGAAAYAIRQPKDDGTDLAACNAWIAAAETLPKA
;
A
#
# COMPACT_ATOMS: atom_id res chain seq x y z
N MET A 1 -22.67 -10.28 -19.07
CA MET A 1 -21.52 -11.13 -18.66
C MET A 1 -20.42 -10.19 -18.25
N ALA A 2 -19.92 -10.26 -17.01
CA ALA A 2 -18.75 -9.48 -16.57
C ALA A 2 -17.53 -9.89 -17.43
N LYS A 3 -16.93 -8.94 -18.15
CA LYS A 3 -15.68 -9.17 -18.85
C LYS A 3 -14.59 -9.52 -17.85
N LYS A 4 -13.91 -10.63 -18.06
CA LYS A 4 -12.73 -10.98 -17.28
C LYS A 4 -11.57 -10.13 -17.77
N SER A 5 -11.29 -9.03 -17.07
CA SER A 5 -10.17 -8.16 -17.41
C SER A 5 -8.92 -8.59 -16.66
N ALA A 6 -7.86 -8.90 -17.39
CA ALA A 6 -6.56 -9.16 -16.77
C ALA A 6 -5.92 -7.83 -16.31
N ILE A 7 -5.36 -7.83 -15.11
CA ILE A 7 -4.66 -6.66 -14.54
C ILE A 7 -3.30 -6.52 -15.19
N ILE A 8 -2.96 -5.31 -15.63
CA ILE A 8 -1.67 -4.98 -16.23
C ILE A 8 -1.03 -3.82 -15.45
N GLY A 9 -0.06 -4.15 -14.59
CA GLY A 9 0.84 -3.18 -13.97
C GLY A 9 0.16 -2.09 -13.13
N PHE A 10 0.97 -1.21 -12.58
CA PHE A 10 0.55 -0.03 -11.82
C PHE A 10 0.38 1.18 -12.73
N LYS A 11 -0.61 2.05 -12.41
CA LYS A 11 -0.75 3.39 -12.99
C LYS A 11 -0.53 4.51 -11.97
N GLY A 12 -0.66 4.21 -10.69
CA GLY A 12 -0.44 5.16 -9.62
C GLY A 12 -0.60 4.51 -8.25
N VAL A 13 0.06 5.08 -7.27
CA VAL A 13 -0.01 4.70 -5.86
C VAL A 13 -0.35 5.94 -5.05
N ALA A 14 -1.12 5.78 -3.99
CA ALA A 14 -1.38 6.82 -3.02
C ALA A 14 -1.37 6.23 -1.61
N LEU A 15 -0.84 6.99 -0.66
CA LEU A 15 -0.81 6.64 0.76
C LEU A 15 -1.66 7.64 1.54
N ALA A 16 -2.65 7.15 2.28
CA ALA A 16 -3.45 7.96 3.19
C ALA A 16 -3.06 7.64 4.63
N PRO A 17 -2.65 8.61 5.46
CA PRO A 17 -2.29 8.34 6.84
C PRO A 17 -3.51 7.79 7.59
N VAL A 18 -3.34 6.71 8.35
CA VAL A 18 -4.38 6.18 9.22
C VAL A 18 -4.39 7.02 10.50
N LEU A 19 -5.47 7.75 10.72
CA LEU A 19 -5.66 8.63 11.86
C LEU A 19 -6.18 7.86 13.08
N GLN A 20 -7.04 6.85 12.82
CA GLN A 20 -7.61 6.00 13.84
C GLN A 20 -7.79 4.58 13.33
N ASP A 21 -7.31 3.59 14.10
CA ASP A 21 -7.54 2.16 13.87
C ASP A 21 -7.77 1.46 15.21
N THR A 22 -9.02 1.44 15.64
CA THR A 22 -9.47 0.84 16.91
C THR A 22 -10.56 -0.19 16.66
N ILE A 23 -10.96 -0.92 17.70
CA ILE A 23 -12.08 -1.87 17.62
C ILE A 23 -13.42 -1.20 17.33
N THR A 24 -13.52 0.12 17.48
CA THR A 24 -14.78 0.88 17.35
C THR A 24 -14.78 1.86 16.19
N ALA A 25 -13.61 2.20 15.63
CA ALA A 25 -13.52 3.19 14.57
C ALA A 25 -12.28 2.96 13.69
N TYR A 26 -12.44 3.26 12.42
CA TYR A 26 -11.35 3.34 11.45
C TYR A 26 -11.51 4.61 10.64
N GLU A 27 -10.44 5.42 10.58
CA GLU A 27 -10.44 6.68 9.86
C GLU A 27 -9.07 6.94 9.22
N THR A 28 -9.08 7.46 7.99
CA THR A 28 -7.87 7.91 7.29
C THR A 28 -7.96 9.39 6.95
N GLY A 29 -6.81 10.02 6.82
CA GLY A 29 -6.68 11.33 6.18
C GLY A 29 -6.82 11.24 4.65
N GLU A 30 -6.62 12.38 4.01
CA GLU A 30 -6.53 12.46 2.55
C GLU A 30 -5.31 11.71 2.04
N ALA A 31 -5.43 11.14 0.85
CA ALA A 31 -4.36 10.37 0.25
C ALA A 31 -3.35 11.29 -0.47
N VAL A 32 -2.07 11.05 -0.20
CA VAL A 32 -0.95 11.64 -0.94
C VAL A 32 -0.61 10.73 -2.12
N GLY A 33 -0.79 11.23 -3.34
CA GLY A 33 -0.45 10.50 -4.55
C GLY A 33 1.04 10.43 -4.77
N ILE A 34 1.58 9.24 -5.04
CA ILE A 34 2.98 9.03 -5.36
C ILE A 34 3.08 8.60 -6.81
N GLN A 35 3.84 9.35 -7.60
CA GLN A 35 4.08 9.05 -9.00
C GLN A 35 5.26 8.07 -9.15
N TYR A 36 5.39 7.50 -10.36
CA TYR A 36 6.53 6.65 -10.75
C TYR A 36 6.68 5.34 -9.95
N ALA A 37 5.56 4.75 -9.51
CA ALA A 37 5.57 3.41 -8.96
C ALA A 37 5.95 2.39 -10.06
N GLY A 38 6.99 1.59 -9.80
CA GLY A 38 7.51 0.60 -10.74
C GLY A 38 6.92 -0.79 -10.52
N SER A 39 7.05 -1.31 -9.32
CA SER A 39 6.60 -2.67 -9.00
C SER A 39 6.15 -2.81 -7.55
N MET A 40 5.33 -3.82 -7.29
CA MET A 40 4.97 -4.25 -5.94
C MET A 40 5.09 -5.77 -5.86
N THR A 41 5.78 -6.22 -4.83
CA THR A 41 5.86 -7.64 -4.48
C THR A 41 5.10 -7.87 -3.19
N ARG A 42 4.28 -8.92 -3.15
CA ARG A 42 3.54 -9.35 -1.95
C ARG A 42 3.92 -10.78 -1.63
N THR A 43 4.23 -11.03 -0.36
CA THR A 43 4.53 -12.37 0.16
C THR A 43 3.61 -12.63 1.34
N PRO A 44 2.69 -13.61 1.25
CA PRO A 44 1.83 -13.96 2.37
C PRO A 44 2.67 -14.37 3.59
N LYS A 45 2.31 -13.82 4.74
CA LYS A 45 2.93 -14.16 6.02
C LYS A 45 2.07 -15.19 6.71
N GLU A 46 2.44 -16.44 6.51
CA GLU A 46 1.75 -17.58 7.10
C GLU A 46 2.55 -18.09 8.30
N SER A 47 1.87 -18.36 9.38
CA SER A 47 2.38 -19.18 10.47
C SER A 47 1.60 -20.47 10.53
N SER A 48 2.30 -21.59 10.67
CA SER A 48 1.69 -22.88 10.89
C SER A 48 2.20 -23.47 12.19
N GLN A 49 1.29 -23.99 12.99
CA GLN A 49 1.62 -24.74 14.20
C GLN A 49 0.99 -26.12 14.11
N GLU A 50 1.81 -27.13 14.26
CA GLU A 50 1.37 -28.53 14.34
C GLU A 50 1.24 -28.90 15.80
N LEU A 51 0.10 -29.49 16.15
CA LEU A 51 -0.17 -30.04 17.48
C LEU A 51 -0.14 -31.57 17.39
N TYR A 52 0.70 -32.17 18.20
CA TYR A 52 0.84 -33.62 18.31
C TYR A 52 0.29 -34.11 19.66
N TYR A 53 -0.44 -35.22 19.65
CA TYR A 53 -0.85 -35.97 20.83
C TYR A 53 -0.51 -37.45 20.61
N ASP A 54 0.16 -38.04 21.58
CA ASP A 54 0.58 -39.46 21.54
C ASP A 54 1.37 -39.82 20.28
N ASP A 55 2.28 -38.93 19.85
CA ASP A 55 3.10 -39.01 18.62
C ASP A 55 2.32 -38.90 17.29
N ASP A 56 1.01 -38.75 17.35
CA ASP A 56 0.18 -38.52 16.16
C ASP A 56 -0.15 -37.04 15.94
N LEU A 57 -0.16 -36.60 14.68
CA LEU A 57 -0.58 -35.25 14.29
C LEU A 57 -2.08 -35.07 14.58
N TYR A 58 -2.39 -34.30 15.62
CA TYR A 58 -3.77 -34.03 16.03
C TYR A 58 -4.41 -32.90 15.24
N ALA A 59 -3.69 -31.80 15.05
CA ALA A 59 -4.18 -30.64 14.30
C ALA A 59 -3.05 -29.82 13.71
N GLN A 60 -3.33 -29.19 12.57
CA GLN A 60 -2.47 -28.16 11.99
C GLN A 60 -3.24 -26.82 12.01
N LEU A 61 -2.74 -25.88 12.79
CA LEU A 61 -3.26 -24.52 12.82
C LEU A 61 -2.49 -23.68 11.80
N ARG A 62 -3.20 -23.02 10.91
CA ARG A 62 -2.64 -22.03 9.98
C ARG A 62 -3.24 -20.67 10.26
N GLU A 63 -2.40 -19.69 10.40
CA GLU A 63 -2.77 -18.29 10.54
C GLU A 63 -2.09 -17.45 9.48
N VAL A 64 -2.86 -16.64 8.76
CA VAL A 64 -2.34 -15.62 7.84
C VAL A 64 -2.40 -14.29 8.59
N SER A 65 -1.24 -13.82 9.06
CA SER A 65 -1.13 -12.59 9.85
C SER A 65 -1.08 -11.32 9.01
N GLY A 66 -0.92 -11.45 7.69
CA GLY A 66 -0.83 -10.34 6.75
C GLY A 66 0.00 -10.72 5.53
N ASP A 67 0.38 -9.71 4.74
CA ASP A 67 1.30 -9.87 3.61
C ASP A 67 2.49 -8.94 3.81
N ASP A 68 3.70 -9.45 3.73
CA ASP A 68 4.89 -8.63 3.59
C ASP A 68 4.89 -8.01 2.18
N VAL A 69 5.15 -6.72 2.12
CA VAL A 69 5.04 -5.93 0.89
C VAL A 69 6.28 -5.10 0.67
N GLU A 70 6.77 -5.13 -0.54
CA GLU A 70 7.81 -4.24 -1.02
C GLU A 70 7.29 -3.50 -2.26
N VAL A 71 7.33 -2.16 -2.22
CA VAL A 71 6.95 -1.29 -3.34
C VAL A 71 8.16 -0.50 -3.78
N ARG A 72 8.45 -0.53 -5.07
CA ARG A 72 9.56 0.17 -5.70
C ARG A 72 9.06 1.35 -6.49
N PHE A 73 9.71 2.49 -6.29
CA PHE A 73 9.45 3.74 -6.99
C PHE A 73 10.72 4.18 -7.69
N ALA A 74 10.61 4.67 -8.91
CA ALA A 74 11.74 5.28 -9.59
C ALA A 74 12.15 6.60 -8.90
N GLU A 75 11.16 7.31 -8.33
CA GLU A 75 11.36 8.56 -7.62
C GLU A 75 10.19 8.80 -6.66
N ILE A 76 10.46 9.42 -5.52
CA ILE A 76 9.44 10.04 -4.67
C ILE A 76 9.93 11.45 -4.37
N PRO A 77 9.19 12.50 -4.76
CA PRO A 77 9.53 13.88 -4.43
C PRO A 77 9.66 14.10 -2.92
N LEU A 78 10.66 14.86 -2.50
CA LEU A 78 11.00 15.04 -1.08
C LEU A 78 9.88 15.71 -0.28
N ASP A 79 9.13 16.60 -0.92
CA ASP A 79 7.95 17.25 -0.34
C ASP A 79 6.81 16.21 -0.08
N GLN A 80 6.65 15.22 -0.95
CA GLN A 80 5.68 14.13 -0.72
C GLN A 80 6.10 13.23 0.44
N LEU A 81 7.40 12.95 0.60
CA LEU A 81 7.90 12.23 1.78
C LEU A 81 7.59 12.99 3.07
N ALA A 82 7.74 14.32 3.05
CA ALA A 82 7.37 15.15 4.19
C ALA A 82 5.85 15.17 4.46
N GLN A 83 5.01 15.23 3.41
CA GLN A 83 3.55 15.14 3.54
C GLN A 83 3.11 13.80 4.15
N LEU A 84 3.83 12.74 3.86
CA LEU A 84 3.65 11.44 4.52
C LEU A 84 4.22 11.41 5.95
N GLY A 85 4.79 12.51 6.42
CA GLY A 85 5.38 12.62 7.74
C GLY A 85 6.71 11.86 7.86
N LEU A 86 7.36 11.50 6.76
CA LEU A 86 8.61 10.74 6.74
C LEU A 86 9.86 11.64 6.87
N GLY A 87 9.65 12.92 7.14
CA GLY A 87 10.70 13.89 7.35
C GLY A 87 10.15 15.31 7.40
N ARG A 88 11.06 16.28 7.58
CA ARG A 88 10.78 17.70 7.50
C ARG A 88 11.43 18.27 6.24
N TYR A 89 10.61 18.78 5.34
CA TYR A 89 11.07 19.40 4.10
C TYR A 89 11.20 20.90 4.27
N ASP A 90 12.33 21.45 3.89
CA ASP A 90 12.58 22.88 3.76
C ASP A 90 12.52 23.27 2.28
N GLY A 91 11.47 23.97 1.89
CA GLY A 91 11.26 24.40 0.51
C GLY A 91 12.23 25.47 0.01
N GLU A 92 12.89 26.23 0.91
CA GLU A 92 13.86 27.25 0.52
C GLU A 92 15.20 26.63 0.13
N THR A 93 15.64 25.62 0.86
CA THR A 93 16.91 24.93 0.61
C THR A 93 16.74 23.66 -0.24
N GLY A 94 15.51 23.18 -0.41
CA GLY A 94 15.22 21.91 -1.08
C GLY A 94 15.69 20.69 -0.28
N THR A 95 15.87 20.81 1.03
CA THR A 95 16.43 19.78 1.90
C THR A 95 15.32 19.01 2.63
N LEU A 96 15.40 17.70 2.65
CA LEU A 96 14.60 16.84 3.51
C LEU A 96 15.46 16.31 4.65
N GLU A 97 15.13 16.69 5.87
CA GLU A 97 15.65 16.09 7.09
C GLU A 97 14.73 14.92 7.45
N ALA A 98 15.20 13.69 7.24
CA ALA A 98 14.44 12.48 7.50
C ALA A 98 15.06 11.70 8.65
N ASP A 99 14.22 11.26 9.58
CA ASP A 99 14.58 10.22 10.54
C ASP A 99 14.30 8.86 9.87
N PHE A 100 15.33 8.03 9.75
CA PHE A 100 15.20 6.69 9.15
C PHE A 100 14.33 5.74 9.96
N ASN A 101 13.96 6.10 11.18
CA ASN A 101 13.03 5.30 11.98
C ASN A 101 11.57 5.56 11.56
N VAL A 102 11.19 5.00 10.44
CA VAL A 102 9.81 5.06 9.91
C VAL A 102 8.92 3.92 10.42
N THR A 103 9.46 3.05 11.27
CA THR A 103 8.77 1.87 11.78
C THR A 103 7.52 2.24 12.58
N GLY A 104 6.42 1.55 12.30
CA GLY A 104 5.15 1.71 13.01
C GLY A 104 4.22 2.79 12.44
N ARG A 105 4.62 3.53 11.41
CA ARG A 105 3.70 4.42 10.71
C ARG A 105 2.72 3.61 9.88
N THR A 106 1.45 3.97 9.96
CA THR A 106 0.37 3.22 9.33
C THR A 106 -0.35 4.08 8.31
N TYR A 107 -0.56 3.51 7.14
CA TYR A 107 -1.25 4.17 6.01
C TYR A 107 -2.31 3.22 5.44
N ALA A 108 -3.33 3.78 4.80
CA ALA A 108 -4.07 3.05 3.80
C ALA A 108 -3.28 3.12 2.49
N PHE A 109 -2.93 1.97 1.94
CA PHE A 109 -2.22 1.84 0.67
C PHE A 109 -3.24 1.72 -0.45
N ARG A 110 -3.19 2.62 -1.38
CA ARG A 110 -4.12 2.70 -2.50
C ARG A 110 -3.37 2.66 -3.80
N CYS A 111 -3.87 1.89 -4.76
CA CYS A 111 -3.28 1.88 -6.09
C CYS A 111 -4.31 1.78 -7.20
N VAL A 112 -3.92 2.26 -8.36
CA VAL A 112 -4.67 2.16 -9.60
C VAL A 112 -3.87 1.27 -10.54
N THR A 113 -4.52 0.26 -11.11
CA THR A 113 -3.89 -0.66 -12.06
C THR A 113 -4.48 -0.47 -13.45
N GLY A 114 -3.71 -0.80 -14.48
CA GLY A 114 -4.24 -0.99 -15.81
C GLY A 114 -4.98 -2.31 -15.95
N THR A 115 -5.84 -2.40 -16.97
CA THR A 115 -6.45 -3.67 -17.39
C THR A 115 -6.31 -3.82 -18.90
N VAL A 116 -6.42 -5.06 -19.40
CA VAL A 116 -6.39 -5.34 -20.86
C VAL A 116 -7.48 -4.59 -21.60
N ASP A 117 -8.65 -4.45 -20.99
CA ASP A 117 -9.81 -3.75 -21.58
C ASP A 117 -9.73 -2.22 -21.46
N GLY A 118 -8.64 -1.69 -20.89
CA GLY A 118 -8.39 -0.24 -20.79
C GLY A 118 -9.05 0.46 -19.59
N LEU A 119 -9.99 -0.17 -18.90
CA LEU A 119 -10.59 0.39 -17.68
C LEU A 119 -9.70 0.09 -16.47
N PRO A 120 -9.36 1.08 -15.63
CA PRO A 120 -8.54 0.86 -14.45
C PRO A 120 -9.29 0.07 -13.37
N MET A 121 -8.53 -0.65 -12.53
CA MET A 121 -9.01 -1.17 -11.26
C MET A 121 -8.37 -0.41 -10.11
N PHE A 122 -9.17 -0.11 -9.09
CA PHE A 122 -8.79 0.65 -7.91
C PHE A 122 -8.74 -0.29 -6.71
N PHE A 123 -7.61 -0.29 -6.01
CA PHE A 123 -7.38 -1.09 -4.82
C PHE A 123 -7.13 -0.18 -3.63
N ASN A 124 -7.69 -0.54 -2.47
CA ASN A 124 -7.47 0.14 -1.21
C ASN A 124 -7.22 -0.92 -0.12
N TRP A 125 -5.96 -1.11 0.27
CA TRP A 125 -5.59 -1.85 1.48
C TRP A 125 -5.63 -0.89 2.65
N ARG A 126 -6.48 -1.16 3.62
CA ARG A 126 -6.79 -0.24 4.71
C ARG A 126 -5.66 -0.04 5.69
N VAL A 127 -4.86 -1.07 5.93
CA VAL A 127 -3.75 -1.01 6.88
C VAL A 127 -2.47 -1.49 6.21
N PHE A 128 -1.58 -0.55 5.94
CA PHE A 128 -0.21 -0.76 5.52
C PHE A 128 0.70 -0.19 6.59
N GLU A 129 1.32 -1.06 7.38
CA GLU A 129 2.30 -0.66 8.39
C GLU A 129 3.67 -0.60 7.74
N LEU A 130 4.23 0.60 7.68
CA LEU A 130 5.55 0.84 7.10
C LEU A 130 6.63 0.29 8.05
N THR A 131 7.50 -0.56 7.53
CA THR A 131 8.62 -1.17 8.27
C THR A 131 9.98 -0.65 7.83
N GLY A 132 10.06 -0.05 6.65
CA GLY A 132 11.30 0.50 6.14
C GLY A 132 11.11 1.37 4.91
N LEU A 133 12.00 2.35 4.79
CA LEU A 133 12.21 3.17 3.61
C LEU A 133 13.70 3.16 3.30
N ARG A 134 14.07 2.75 2.10
CA ARG A 134 15.48 2.74 1.69
C ARG A 134 15.62 3.25 0.26
N PHE A 135 16.80 3.78 0.00
CA PHE A 135 17.23 4.17 -1.33
C PHE A 135 18.25 3.15 -1.82
N ASP A 136 18.01 2.56 -2.98
CA ASP A 136 18.85 1.53 -3.55
C ASP A 136 19.53 2.01 -4.86
N ASN A 137 20.57 1.28 -5.30
CA ASN A 137 21.22 1.49 -6.59
C ASN A 137 21.93 2.84 -6.76
N PHE A 138 22.61 3.33 -5.72
CA PHE A 138 23.54 4.45 -5.85
C PHE A 138 24.81 4.02 -6.64
N ALA A 139 24.66 3.70 -7.92
CA ALA A 139 25.80 3.34 -8.75
C ALA A 139 26.29 4.54 -9.56
N THR A 140 27.62 4.77 -9.55
CA THR A 140 28.26 5.66 -10.49
C THR A 140 28.16 5.07 -11.90
N ARG A 141 27.99 5.92 -12.90
CA ARG A 141 27.84 5.59 -14.32
C ARG A 141 29.02 4.74 -14.81
N SER A 142 28.89 3.43 -14.81
CA SER A 142 29.85 2.50 -15.42
C SER A 142 29.11 1.58 -16.38
N GLY A 143 28.93 2.06 -17.62
CA GLY A 143 28.47 1.22 -18.73
C GLY A 143 27.00 0.85 -18.83
N SER A 144 26.26 0.75 -17.73
CA SER A 144 24.81 0.57 -17.71
C SER A 144 24.16 1.66 -16.85
N LEU A 145 23.03 2.19 -17.34
CA LEU A 145 22.21 3.13 -16.56
C LEU A 145 21.59 2.37 -15.39
N SER A 146 22.08 2.59 -14.16
CA SER A 146 21.32 2.22 -12.96
C SER A 146 20.57 3.44 -12.45
N VAL A 147 19.27 3.29 -12.24
CA VAL A 147 18.40 4.32 -11.68
C VAL A 147 18.35 4.08 -10.17
N CYS A 148 18.53 5.14 -9.37
CA CYS A 148 18.29 5.06 -7.95
C CYS A 148 16.80 4.77 -7.74
N GLU A 149 16.48 3.75 -6.96
CA GLU A 149 15.12 3.39 -6.62
C GLU A 149 14.83 3.72 -5.16
N VAL A 150 13.62 4.16 -4.89
CA VAL A 150 13.08 4.29 -3.53
C VAL A 150 12.25 3.06 -3.24
N ILE A 151 12.57 2.36 -2.18
CA ILE A 151 11.90 1.12 -1.78
C ILE A 151 11.21 1.32 -0.45
N MET A 152 9.88 1.15 -0.46
CA MET A 152 9.06 1.09 0.74
C MET A 152 8.76 -0.36 1.08
N SER A 153 9.11 -0.78 2.28
CA SER A 153 8.79 -2.10 2.82
C SER A 153 7.75 -1.96 3.93
N GLY A 154 6.83 -2.90 4.01
CA GLY A 154 5.79 -2.87 5.02
C GLY A 154 4.96 -4.14 5.06
N VAL A 155 3.92 -4.13 5.87
CA VAL A 155 3.01 -5.27 6.05
C VAL A 155 1.57 -4.81 5.84
N PHE A 156 0.83 -5.51 4.98
CA PHE A 156 -0.62 -5.36 4.91
C PHE A 156 -1.28 -6.14 6.05
N LYS A 157 -2.09 -5.46 6.83
CA LYS A 157 -2.83 -6.01 7.96
C LYS A 157 -4.34 -5.79 7.80
N ARG A 158 -5.12 -6.46 8.63
CA ARG A 158 -6.53 -6.14 8.78
C ARG A 158 -6.71 -4.95 9.72
N PRO A 159 -7.70 -4.07 9.47
CA PRO A 159 -8.11 -3.09 10.47
C PRO A 159 -8.55 -3.77 11.75
N LYS A 160 -8.35 -3.07 12.88
CA LYS A 160 -8.82 -3.53 14.20
C LYS A 160 -10.33 -3.44 14.33
N LEU A 161 -10.99 -2.61 13.52
CA LEU A 161 -12.44 -2.47 13.52
C LEU A 161 -13.11 -3.80 13.19
N ALA A 162 -13.98 -4.26 14.09
CA ALA A 162 -14.69 -5.52 13.92
C ALA A 162 -15.54 -5.51 12.63
N GLY A 163 -15.48 -6.61 11.86
CA GLY A 163 -16.18 -6.75 10.58
C GLY A 163 -15.56 -6.01 9.40
N ALA A 164 -14.54 -5.16 9.61
CA ALA A 164 -13.91 -4.44 8.50
C ALA A 164 -13.09 -5.39 7.62
N ALA A 165 -13.26 -5.25 6.30
CA ALA A 165 -12.45 -5.97 5.33
C ALA A 165 -11.02 -5.41 5.28
N ALA A 166 -10.02 -6.27 5.05
CA ALA A 166 -8.62 -5.85 4.94
C ALA A 166 -8.39 -4.93 3.75
N TYR A 167 -9.13 -5.14 2.67
CA TYR A 167 -9.02 -4.34 1.45
C TYR A 167 -10.39 -4.19 0.77
N ALA A 168 -10.49 -3.18 -0.09
CA ALA A 168 -11.61 -2.97 -0.99
C ALA A 168 -11.10 -2.84 -2.42
N ILE A 169 -11.88 -3.33 -3.38
CA ILE A 169 -11.59 -3.20 -4.81
C ILE A 169 -12.80 -2.51 -5.45
N ARG A 170 -12.53 -1.54 -6.32
CA ARG A 170 -13.54 -0.87 -7.12
C ARG A 170 -13.15 -0.91 -8.59
N GLN A 171 -14.08 -1.28 -9.43
CA GLN A 171 -13.95 -1.25 -10.89
C GLN A 171 -15.00 -0.30 -11.43
N PRO A 172 -14.65 0.61 -12.37
CA PRO A 172 -15.62 1.42 -13.06
C PRO A 172 -16.59 0.55 -13.86
N LYS A 173 -17.77 1.08 -14.15
CA LYS A 173 -18.72 0.46 -15.06
C LYS A 173 -18.11 0.34 -16.46
N ASP A 174 -18.60 -0.60 -17.24
CA ASP A 174 -18.08 -0.90 -18.59
C ASP A 174 -18.13 0.31 -19.55
N ASP A 175 -19.03 1.25 -19.32
CA ASP A 175 -19.17 2.51 -20.06
C ASP A 175 -18.27 3.65 -19.55
N GLY A 176 -17.56 3.43 -18.43
CA GLY A 176 -16.66 4.42 -17.80
C GLY A 176 -17.37 5.61 -17.16
N THR A 177 -18.70 5.62 -17.06
CA THR A 177 -19.48 6.77 -16.57
C THR A 177 -19.19 7.14 -15.13
N ASP A 178 -18.69 6.20 -14.32
CA ASP A 178 -18.35 6.42 -12.90
C ASP A 178 -16.84 6.49 -12.62
N LEU A 179 -16.02 6.63 -13.65
CA LEU A 179 -14.57 6.72 -13.51
C LEU A 179 -14.14 7.91 -12.61
N ALA A 180 -14.80 9.06 -12.75
CA ALA A 180 -14.55 10.22 -11.90
C ALA A 180 -14.84 9.93 -10.41
N ALA A 181 -15.93 9.18 -10.13
CA ALA A 181 -16.27 8.74 -8.78
C ALA A 181 -15.28 7.72 -8.21
N CYS A 182 -14.69 6.87 -9.05
CA CYS A 182 -13.63 5.95 -8.65
C CYS A 182 -12.33 6.70 -8.31
N ASN A 183 -11.95 7.70 -9.11
CA ASN A 183 -10.81 8.56 -8.84
C ASN A 183 -11.00 9.37 -7.56
N ALA A 184 -12.18 9.94 -7.33
CA ALA A 184 -12.50 10.64 -6.10
C ALA A 184 -12.43 9.70 -4.88
N TRP A 185 -12.92 8.46 -4.99
CA TRP A 185 -12.88 7.47 -3.93
C TRP A 185 -11.45 7.12 -3.50
N ILE A 186 -10.50 6.99 -4.45
CA ILE A 186 -9.12 6.63 -4.13
C ILE A 186 -8.37 7.78 -3.45
N ALA A 187 -8.77 9.03 -3.69
CA ALA A 187 -8.15 10.23 -3.11
C ALA A 187 -8.75 10.64 -1.76
N ALA A 188 -10.04 10.35 -1.54
CA ALA A 188 -10.77 10.83 -0.37
C ALA A 188 -10.33 10.16 0.94
N ALA A 189 -10.48 10.88 2.05
CA ALA A 189 -10.46 10.28 3.39
C ALA A 189 -11.53 9.18 3.50
N GLU A 190 -11.24 8.11 4.25
CA GLU A 190 -12.16 7.01 4.49
C GLU A 190 -12.52 6.94 5.97
N THR A 191 -13.82 6.87 6.25
CA THR A 191 -14.34 6.57 7.58
C THR A 191 -15.25 5.36 7.47
N LEU A 192 -14.94 4.29 8.19
CA LEU A 192 -15.78 3.11 8.23
C LEU A 192 -16.77 3.24 9.38
N PRO A 193 -18.08 3.01 9.11
CA PRO A 193 -19.07 2.96 10.17
C PRO A 193 -18.80 1.77 11.09
N LYS A 194 -19.16 1.94 12.36
CA LYS A 194 -19.21 0.83 13.31
C LYS A 194 -20.22 -0.21 12.81
N ALA A 195 -19.79 -1.46 12.72
CA ALA A 195 -20.66 -2.58 12.37
C ALA A 195 -21.72 -2.84 13.47
#